data_e514134778bb24021b81b03f9de016ba
#
_entry.id   e514134778bb24021b81b03f9de016ba
#
_cell.length_a   1.000
_cell.length_b   1.000
_cell.length_c   1.000
_cell.angle_alpha   90.00
_cell.angle_beta   90.00
_cell.angle_gamma   90.00
#
_symmetry.space_group_name_H-M   'P 1'
#
loop_
_entity.id
_entity.type
_entity.pdbx_description
1 polymer ?
#
loop_
_entity_poly.entity_id
_entity_poly.type
_entity_poly.pdbx_seq_one_letter_code
_entity_poly.pdbx_strand_id
1 'polypeptide(L)'
;MKPLKPPVIFLLGPTASGKTDWAIAWQKLFNRIEIISVDSVMVYQGCDIGSAKPTKAILAKHPHHLVDEIELDQIFSVADFCHSTHQLIEDIHSRNNCPLLVGGSMMYFNVLKKGMSVLPSADSNFRAELEMRIQDEGITSLHNELCTLDQEIASSIKPQDTQRVIRALEIIHLSSSDPQSNKNELTSAPLADKYTLHQYGIFPMERALLHSRIENRQHELIAGGLLEEVQELTKKYDLSSDHPVMKAVNYRQAFMVINGELREDDLFEKSLYATRQLAKRQCTWIRGWENLQTYDVDEFDQATKHLKKQLNFA
;
A
#
# COMPACT_ATOMS: atom_id res chain seq x y z
N MET A 1 25.41 28.35 2.87
CA MET A 1 25.04 26.94 3.04
C MET A 1 23.59 26.79 2.62
N LYS A 2 23.25 25.79 1.79
CA LYS A 2 21.84 25.49 1.56
C LYS A 2 21.21 25.05 2.89
N PRO A 3 20.01 25.53 3.25
CA PRO A 3 19.34 25.07 4.46
C PRO A 3 19.20 23.53 4.39
N LEU A 4 19.48 22.87 5.52
CA LEU A 4 19.29 21.42 5.64
C LEU A 4 17.80 21.12 5.44
N LYS A 5 17.48 20.24 4.50
CA LYS A 5 16.09 19.80 4.29
C LYS A 5 15.62 19.01 5.52
N PRO A 6 14.37 19.23 5.98
CA PRO A 6 13.81 18.48 7.10
C PRO A 6 13.80 16.96 6.82
N PRO A 7 13.97 16.09 7.82
CA PRO A 7 14.01 14.65 7.64
C PRO A 7 12.62 14.04 7.50
N VAL A 8 12.50 13.03 6.63
CA VAL A 8 11.36 12.12 6.54
C VAL A 8 11.90 10.70 6.56
N ILE A 9 11.32 9.84 7.39
CA ILE A 9 11.78 8.47 7.56
C ILE A 9 10.79 7.52 6.85
N PHE A 10 11.31 6.62 6.03
CA PHE A 10 10.57 5.49 5.48
C PHE A 10 10.98 4.20 6.19
N LEU A 11 10.01 3.41 6.62
CA LEU A 11 10.21 2.05 7.15
C LEU A 11 9.37 1.08 6.33
N LEU A 12 10.01 0.45 5.36
CA LEU A 12 9.41 -0.51 4.46
C LEU A 12 9.64 -1.95 4.96
N GLY A 13 8.78 -2.85 4.56
CA GLY A 13 8.98 -4.28 4.81
C GLY A 13 7.79 -5.10 4.35
N PRO A 14 7.93 -6.40 4.13
CA PRO A 14 6.81 -7.26 3.81
C PRO A 14 5.84 -7.39 4.98
N THR A 15 4.63 -7.89 4.72
CA THR A 15 3.72 -8.25 5.80
C THR A 15 4.39 -9.23 6.75
N ALA A 16 4.05 -9.19 8.03
CA ALA A 16 4.63 -10.01 9.11
C ALA A 16 6.16 -9.81 9.36
N SER A 17 6.78 -8.75 8.84
CA SER A 17 8.22 -8.49 9.07
C SER A 17 8.55 -7.81 10.41
N GLY A 18 7.57 -7.35 11.20
CA GLY A 18 7.81 -6.66 12.47
C GLY A 18 7.93 -5.13 12.36
N LYS A 19 7.54 -4.53 11.22
CA LYS A 19 7.62 -3.06 11.01
C LYS A 19 6.92 -2.24 12.09
N THR A 20 5.73 -2.65 12.49
CA THR A 20 4.93 -1.94 13.48
C THR A 20 5.63 -1.89 14.82
N ASP A 21 6.25 -2.99 15.24
CA ASP A 21 7.01 -3.05 16.49
C ASP A 21 8.20 -2.11 16.48
N TRP A 22 8.94 -2.07 15.36
CA TRP A 22 10.06 -1.13 15.19
C TRP A 22 9.59 0.32 15.19
N ALA A 23 8.49 0.64 14.50
CA ALA A 23 7.95 1.99 14.45
C ALA A 23 7.56 2.48 15.85
N ILE A 24 6.86 1.65 16.61
CA ILE A 24 6.47 1.95 18.00
C ILE A 24 7.70 2.08 18.89
N ALA A 25 8.70 1.21 18.73
CA ALA A 25 9.94 1.30 19.49
C ALA A 25 10.72 2.59 19.18
N TRP A 26 10.81 2.99 17.91
CA TRP A 26 11.42 4.28 17.54
C TRP A 26 10.62 5.47 18.04
N GLN A 27 9.28 5.44 17.99
CA GLN A 27 8.45 6.50 18.55
C GLN A 27 8.71 6.67 20.07
N LYS A 28 8.87 5.57 20.81
CA LYS A 28 9.20 5.59 22.25
C LYS A 28 10.60 6.14 22.52
N LEU A 29 11.58 5.78 21.67
CA LEU A 29 12.97 6.18 21.86
C LEU A 29 13.24 7.63 21.49
N PHE A 30 12.52 8.15 20.51
CA PHE A 30 12.79 9.45 19.90
C PHE A 30 11.61 10.40 20.11
N ASN A 31 10.92 10.49 21.13
CA ASN A 31 9.85 11.42 21.55
C ASN A 31 9.28 12.45 20.53
N ARG A 32 9.88 12.55 19.33
CA ARG A 32 9.54 13.47 18.24
C ARG A 32 9.14 12.74 16.95
N ILE A 33 8.94 11.44 17.00
CA ILE A 33 8.49 10.67 15.84
C ILE A 33 6.97 10.54 15.87
N GLU A 34 6.34 10.90 14.76
CA GLU A 34 4.92 10.63 14.50
C GLU A 34 4.79 9.63 13.37
N ILE A 35 3.95 8.62 13.55
CA ILE A 35 3.80 7.50 12.62
C ILE A 35 2.70 7.82 11.62
N ILE A 36 3.00 7.63 10.33
CA ILE A 36 2.04 7.66 9.22
C ILE A 36 1.94 6.25 8.64
N SER A 37 0.76 5.66 8.64
CA SER A 37 0.52 4.34 8.06
C SER A 37 0.57 4.41 6.52
N VAL A 38 1.35 3.52 5.91
CA VAL A 38 1.41 3.36 4.44
C VAL A 38 0.77 2.03 4.07
N ASP A 39 -0.55 1.99 4.24
CA ASP A 39 -1.38 0.82 3.96
C ASP A 39 -2.68 1.25 3.26
N SER A 40 -3.11 0.47 2.27
CA SER A 40 -4.28 0.79 1.46
C SER A 40 -5.61 0.29 2.05
N VAL A 41 -5.56 -0.40 3.19
CA VAL A 41 -6.75 -0.99 3.84
C VAL A 41 -6.97 -0.42 5.23
N MET A 42 -5.91 -0.22 6.02
CA MET A 42 -6.01 0.27 7.40
C MET A 42 -6.65 1.66 7.51
N VAL A 43 -6.70 2.42 6.42
CA VAL A 43 -7.35 3.74 6.34
C VAL A 43 -8.86 3.64 6.52
N TYR A 44 -9.46 2.49 6.20
CA TYR A 44 -10.90 2.26 6.32
C TYR A 44 -11.30 1.87 7.73
N GLN A 45 -12.35 2.50 8.24
CA GLN A 45 -12.97 2.17 9.53
C GLN A 45 -13.58 0.78 9.49
N GLY A 46 -13.37 0.00 10.56
CA GLY A 46 -13.89 -1.35 10.68
C GLY A 46 -13.12 -2.42 9.91
N CYS A 47 -12.11 -2.06 9.13
CA CYS A 47 -11.19 -3.01 8.52
C CYS A 47 -10.03 -3.32 9.47
N ASP A 48 -10.30 -4.05 10.55
CA ASP A 48 -9.38 -4.22 11.67
C ASP A 48 -8.62 -5.54 11.61
N ILE A 49 -9.35 -6.67 11.55
CA ILE A 49 -8.77 -8.01 11.60
C ILE A 49 -8.07 -8.34 10.29
N GLY A 50 -8.77 -8.29 9.17
CA GLY A 50 -8.25 -8.68 7.86
C GLY A 50 -7.04 -7.87 7.41
N SER A 51 -6.92 -6.61 7.83
CA SER A 51 -5.77 -5.74 7.59
C SER A 51 -4.61 -5.96 8.56
N ALA A 52 -4.82 -6.71 9.64
CA ALA A 52 -3.94 -6.81 10.81
C ALA A 52 -3.61 -5.43 11.40
N LYS A 53 -4.61 -4.56 11.50
CA LYS A 53 -4.51 -3.21 12.09
C LYS A 53 -4.06 -3.31 13.55
N PRO A 54 -3.20 -2.41 14.04
CA PRO A 54 -2.89 -2.35 15.47
C PRO A 54 -4.17 -2.17 16.28
N THR A 55 -4.24 -2.86 17.43
CA THR A 55 -5.43 -2.78 18.28
C THR A 55 -5.72 -1.35 18.75
N LYS A 56 -6.98 -1.04 19.05
CA LYS A 56 -7.39 0.27 19.58
C LYS A 56 -6.57 0.69 20.82
N ALA A 57 -6.19 -0.27 21.67
CA ALA A 57 -5.32 -0.02 22.83
C ALA A 57 -3.89 0.40 22.42
N ILE A 58 -3.36 -0.16 21.32
CA ILE A 58 -2.06 0.24 20.76
C ILE A 58 -2.19 1.61 20.13
N LEU A 59 -3.19 1.84 19.28
CA LEU A 59 -3.41 3.13 18.61
C LEU A 59 -3.65 4.29 19.59
N ALA A 60 -4.32 4.04 20.70
CA ALA A 60 -4.52 5.04 21.76
C ALA A 60 -3.19 5.48 22.42
N LYS A 61 -2.21 4.57 22.54
CA LYS A 61 -0.88 4.87 23.11
C LYS A 61 0.13 5.33 22.08
N HIS A 62 -0.02 4.86 20.86
CA HIS A 62 0.86 5.07 19.72
C HIS A 62 0.02 5.44 18.50
N PRO A 63 -0.46 6.71 18.42
CA PRO A 63 -1.28 7.15 17.30
C PRO A 63 -0.58 6.95 15.97
N HIS A 64 -1.34 6.46 14.99
CA HIS A 64 -0.91 6.31 13.61
C HIS A 64 -1.86 7.16 12.75
N HIS A 65 -1.32 8.10 12.02
CA HIS A 65 -2.09 8.83 10.99
C HIS A 65 -2.44 7.90 9.83
N LEU A 66 -3.50 8.18 9.12
CA LEU A 66 -4.06 7.40 8.02
C LEU A 66 -4.50 5.98 8.45
N VAL A 67 -5.08 5.90 9.63
CA VAL A 67 -5.76 4.71 10.16
C VAL A 67 -7.15 5.13 10.62
N ASP A 68 -8.21 4.40 10.20
CA ASP A 68 -9.61 4.70 10.52
C ASP A 68 -10.10 6.10 10.08
N GLU A 69 -9.59 6.62 8.95
CA GLU A 69 -9.89 7.97 8.47
C GLU A 69 -11.20 8.06 7.68
N ILE A 70 -11.58 6.99 6.95
CA ILE A 70 -12.74 7.01 6.06
C ILE A 70 -13.63 5.78 6.25
N GLU A 71 -14.92 5.94 5.89
CA GLU A 71 -15.88 4.84 5.81
C GLU A 71 -15.74 4.05 4.50
N LEU A 72 -16.28 2.82 4.46
CA LEU A 72 -16.19 1.95 3.27
C LEU A 72 -17.12 2.34 2.11
N ASP A 73 -18.01 3.30 2.26
CA ASP A 73 -18.76 3.89 1.16
C ASP A 73 -17.94 4.88 0.33
N GLN A 74 -16.74 5.20 0.77
CA GLN A 74 -15.78 6.07 0.10
C GLN A 74 -14.63 5.26 -0.52
N ILE A 75 -13.97 5.83 -1.52
CA ILE A 75 -12.78 5.25 -2.14
C ILE A 75 -11.56 6.10 -1.80
N PHE A 76 -10.55 5.48 -1.20
CA PHE A 76 -9.27 6.14 -0.94
C PHE A 76 -8.26 5.79 -2.03
N SER A 77 -8.06 6.75 -2.91
CA SER A 77 -7.14 6.58 -4.04
C SER A 77 -5.67 6.83 -3.66
N VAL A 78 -4.76 6.50 -4.58
CA VAL A 78 -3.32 6.87 -4.44
C VAL A 78 -3.15 8.39 -4.38
N ALA A 79 -4.00 9.14 -5.08
CA ALA A 79 -3.96 10.61 -5.08
C ALA A 79 -4.35 11.16 -3.71
N ASP A 80 -5.42 10.63 -3.10
CA ASP A 80 -5.84 11.01 -1.75
C ASP A 80 -4.76 10.68 -0.73
N PHE A 81 -4.15 9.49 -0.83
CA PHE A 81 -3.02 9.11 0.01
C PHE A 81 -1.85 10.08 -0.11
N CYS A 82 -1.45 10.42 -1.33
CA CYS A 82 -0.35 11.36 -1.55
C CYS A 82 -0.66 12.74 -0.98
N HIS A 83 -1.85 13.27 -1.27
CA HIS A 83 -2.30 14.57 -0.77
C HIS A 83 -2.29 14.62 0.75
N SER A 84 -2.97 13.68 1.42
CA SER A 84 -3.03 13.59 2.88
C SER A 84 -1.65 13.41 3.50
N THR A 85 -0.79 12.58 2.88
CA THR A 85 0.58 12.36 3.38
C THR A 85 1.44 13.64 3.30
N HIS A 86 1.36 14.41 2.20
CA HIS A 86 2.08 15.68 2.08
C HIS A 86 1.64 16.68 3.14
N GLN A 87 0.32 16.82 3.38
CA GLN A 87 -0.21 17.70 4.42
C GLN A 87 0.26 17.25 5.82
N LEU A 88 0.16 15.96 6.13
CA LEU A 88 0.61 15.42 7.42
C LEU A 88 2.10 15.64 7.66
N ILE A 89 2.95 15.48 6.64
CA ILE A 89 4.38 15.75 6.76
C ILE A 89 4.63 17.22 7.10
N GLU A 90 3.95 18.17 6.45
CA GLU A 90 4.06 19.60 6.74
C GLU A 90 3.58 19.92 8.17
N ASP A 91 2.45 19.37 8.58
CA ASP A 91 1.89 19.54 9.92
C ASP A 91 2.80 18.97 11.02
N ILE A 92 3.37 17.78 10.80
CA ILE A 92 4.31 17.14 11.75
C ILE A 92 5.56 18.00 11.90
N HIS A 93 6.12 18.49 10.80
CA HIS A 93 7.28 19.38 10.85
C HIS A 93 6.95 20.73 11.52
N SER A 94 5.74 21.28 11.35
CA SER A 94 5.32 22.53 12.02
C SER A 94 5.35 22.40 13.54
N ARG A 95 5.17 21.17 14.07
CA ARG A 95 5.28 20.83 15.50
C ARG A 95 6.71 20.46 15.92
N ASN A 96 7.70 20.64 15.05
CA ASN A 96 9.09 20.19 15.25
C ASN A 96 9.24 18.67 15.47
N ASN A 97 8.33 17.87 14.93
CA ASN A 97 8.39 16.42 14.95
C ASN A 97 8.89 15.89 13.61
N CYS A 98 9.23 14.58 13.57
CA CYS A 98 9.73 13.90 12.39
C CYS A 98 8.73 12.83 11.94
N PRO A 99 8.24 12.88 10.70
CA PRO A 99 7.32 11.88 10.20
C PRO A 99 8.05 10.57 9.90
N LEU A 100 7.48 9.46 10.39
CA LEU A 100 7.88 8.08 10.12
C LEU A 100 6.78 7.37 9.33
N LEU A 101 6.99 7.19 8.04
CA LEU A 101 6.09 6.48 7.16
C LEU A 101 6.37 4.98 7.25
N VAL A 102 5.36 4.20 7.64
CA VAL A 102 5.52 2.75 7.92
C VAL A 102 4.52 1.94 7.14
N GLY A 103 4.99 0.96 6.36
CA GLY A 103 4.03 0.12 5.66
C GLY A 103 4.61 -0.92 4.70
N GLY A 104 3.67 -1.58 4.02
CA GLY A 104 3.95 -2.59 3.01
C GLY A 104 3.41 -2.24 1.62
N SER A 105 2.71 -1.11 1.46
CA SER A 105 2.18 -0.65 0.17
C SER A 105 3.29 0.04 -0.64
N MET A 106 4.15 -0.77 -1.26
CA MET A 106 5.37 -0.33 -1.95
C MET A 106 5.10 0.68 -3.06
N MET A 107 3.95 0.57 -3.74
CA MET A 107 3.55 1.54 -4.75
C MET A 107 3.34 2.93 -4.14
N TYR A 108 2.74 3.03 -2.95
CA TYR A 108 2.53 4.29 -2.24
C TYR A 108 3.86 4.98 -1.89
N PHE A 109 4.82 4.23 -1.35
CA PHE A 109 6.16 4.74 -1.12
C PHE A 109 6.85 5.18 -2.42
N ASN A 110 6.69 4.42 -3.50
CA ASN A 110 7.31 4.75 -4.79
C ASN A 110 6.75 6.06 -5.37
N VAL A 111 5.44 6.27 -5.26
CA VAL A 111 4.80 7.51 -5.72
C VAL A 111 5.25 8.71 -4.87
N LEU A 112 5.34 8.58 -3.56
CA LEU A 112 5.89 9.63 -2.69
C LEU A 112 7.36 9.95 -3.03
N LYS A 113 8.15 8.93 -3.35
CA LYS A 113 9.57 9.09 -3.71
C LYS A 113 9.77 9.76 -5.06
N LYS A 114 8.99 9.35 -6.09
CA LYS A 114 9.17 9.77 -7.48
C LYS A 114 8.26 10.92 -7.92
N GLY A 115 7.25 11.23 -7.12
CA GLY A 115 6.13 12.08 -7.52
C GLY A 115 5.04 11.28 -8.25
N MET A 116 3.91 11.91 -8.45
CA MET A 116 2.76 11.36 -9.16
C MET A 116 2.47 12.19 -10.40
N SER A 117 2.42 11.56 -11.56
CA SER A 117 2.04 12.20 -12.82
C SER A 117 0.56 12.61 -12.79
N VAL A 118 0.25 13.70 -13.49
CA VAL A 118 -1.13 14.09 -13.80
C VAL A 118 -1.70 13.04 -14.74
N LEU A 119 -2.54 12.17 -14.21
CA LEU A 119 -3.25 11.18 -14.99
C LEU A 119 -4.74 11.43 -14.85
N PRO A 120 -5.53 11.26 -15.93
CA PRO A 120 -6.96 11.45 -15.87
C PRO A 120 -7.60 10.54 -14.79
N SER A 121 -8.66 11.03 -14.17
CA SER A 121 -9.46 10.25 -13.23
C SER A 121 -10.01 8.99 -13.91
N ALA A 122 -10.35 7.99 -13.11
CA ALA A 122 -10.93 6.76 -13.63
C ALA A 122 -12.29 7.03 -14.29
N ASP A 123 -12.51 6.43 -15.45
CA ASP A 123 -13.81 6.41 -16.13
C ASP A 123 -14.46 5.04 -15.92
N SER A 124 -15.46 5.01 -15.04
CA SER A 124 -16.17 3.77 -14.70
C SER A 124 -16.92 3.17 -15.88
N ASN A 125 -17.45 4.00 -16.79
CA ASN A 125 -18.21 3.52 -17.95
C ASN A 125 -17.26 2.86 -18.95
N PHE A 126 -16.15 3.52 -19.25
CA PHE A 126 -15.14 2.96 -20.16
C PHE A 126 -14.50 1.68 -19.60
N ARG A 127 -14.28 1.61 -18.28
CA ARG A 127 -13.81 0.36 -17.65
C ARG A 127 -14.80 -0.77 -17.78
N ALA A 128 -16.09 -0.52 -17.55
CA ALA A 128 -17.13 -1.52 -17.71
C ALA A 128 -17.22 -2.03 -19.17
N GLU A 129 -17.04 -1.14 -20.15
CA GLU A 129 -16.95 -1.53 -21.56
C GLU A 129 -15.76 -2.45 -21.82
N LEU A 130 -14.56 -2.09 -21.32
CA LEU A 130 -13.37 -2.93 -21.47
C LEU A 130 -13.52 -4.28 -20.76
N GLU A 131 -14.19 -4.33 -19.61
CA GLU A 131 -14.46 -5.58 -18.87
C GLU A 131 -15.42 -6.50 -19.64
N MET A 132 -16.46 -5.96 -20.28
CA MET A 132 -17.32 -6.73 -21.19
C MET A 132 -16.52 -7.28 -22.38
N ARG A 133 -15.69 -6.45 -22.99
CA ARG A 133 -14.82 -6.89 -24.10
C ARG A 133 -13.83 -7.98 -23.68
N ILE A 134 -13.34 -7.96 -22.44
CA ILE A 134 -12.49 -9.04 -21.91
C ILE A 134 -13.25 -10.37 -21.84
N GLN A 135 -14.54 -10.34 -21.48
CA GLN A 135 -15.37 -11.55 -21.43
C GLN A 135 -15.60 -12.13 -22.84
N ASP A 136 -15.78 -11.28 -23.83
CA ASP A 136 -16.09 -11.70 -25.21
C ASP A 136 -14.84 -12.04 -26.03
N GLU A 137 -13.79 -11.22 -25.96
CA GLU A 137 -12.62 -11.29 -26.82
C GLU A 137 -11.36 -11.81 -26.09
N GLY A 138 -11.38 -11.80 -24.76
CA GLY A 138 -10.24 -12.09 -23.91
C GLY A 138 -9.23 -10.94 -23.76
N ILE A 139 -8.48 -10.96 -22.66
CA ILE A 139 -7.52 -9.89 -22.31
C ILE A 139 -6.40 -9.72 -23.34
N THR A 140 -6.03 -10.78 -24.06
CA THR A 140 -4.98 -10.74 -25.08
C THR A 140 -5.38 -9.84 -26.26
N SER A 141 -6.67 -9.78 -26.62
CA SER A 141 -7.17 -8.87 -27.66
C SER A 141 -6.93 -7.42 -27.25
N LEU A 142 -7.27 -7.04 -26.04
CA LEU A 142 -7.07 -5.69 -25.52
C LEU A 142 -5.58 -5.34 -25.43
N HIS A 143 -4.72 -6.29 -25.05
CA HIS A 143 -3.27 -6.05 -25.04
C HIS A 143 -2.73 -5.82 -26.45
N ASN A 144 -3.22 -6.54 -27.46
CA ASN A 144 -2.85 -6.33 -28.87
C ASN A 144 -3.30 -4.94 -29.36
N GLU A 145 -4.50 -4.50 -28.98
CA GLU A 145 -4.97 -3.14 -29.23
C GLU A 145 -4.01 -2.11 -28.59
N LEU A 146 -3.63 -2.31 -27.33
CA LEU A 146 -2.67 -1.46 -26.64
C LEU A 146 -1.32 -1.41 -27.40
N CYS A 147 -0.84 -2.56 -27.92
CA CYS A 147 0.37 -2.61 -28.75
C CYS A 147 0.26 -1.74 -30.03
N THR A 148 -0.95 -1.62 -30.58
CA THR A 148 -1.19 -0.80 -31.78
C THR A 148 -1.25 0.68 -31.44
N LEU A 149 -1.79 1.04 -30.27
CA LEU A 149 -1.95 2.42 -29.80
C LEU A 149 -0.64 2.99 -29.22
N ASP A 150 0.06 2.21 -28.40
CA ASP A 150 1.32 2.60 -27.76
C ASP A 150 2.18 1.35 -27.47
N GLN A 151 3.10 1.06 -28.39
CA GLN A 151 3.98 -0.11 -28.29
C GLN A 151 4.95 -0.02 -27.11
N GLU A 152 5.37 1.18 -26.71
CA GLU A 152 6.30 1.37 -25.59
C GLU A 152 5.63 1.00 -24.27
N ILE A 153 4.44 1.54 -24.02
CA ILE A 153 3.64 1.18 -22.83
C ILE A 153 3.32 -0.32 -22.85
N ALA A 154 2.83 -0.85 -23.97
CA ALA A 154 2.46 -2.26 -24.10
C ALA A 154 3.62 -3.21 -23.78
N SER A 155 4.85 -2.88 -24.26
CA SER A 155 6.04 -3.71 -24.00
C SER A 155 6.40 -3.83 -22.51
N SER A 156 6.01 -2.85 -21.72
CA SER A 156 6.24 -2.82 -20.27
C SER A 156 5.18 -3.61 -19.46
N ILE A 157 4.06 -3.99 -20.10
CA ILE A 157 2.90 -4.63 -19.47
C ILE A 157 2.78 -6.07 -19.96
N LYS A 158 2.64 -7.02 -19.03
CA LYS A 158 2.39 -8.41 -19.41
C LYS A 158 1.00 -8.55 -20.03
N PRO A 159 0.83 -9.35 -21.10
CA PRO A 159 -0.47 -9.52 -21.78
C PRO A 159 -1.62 -9.99 -20.88
N GLN A 160 -1.31 -10.69 -19.80
CA GLN A 160 -2.31 -11.17 -18.83
C GLN A 160 -2.53 -10.23 -17.63
N ASP A 161 -1.89 -9.06 -17.60
CA ASP A 161 -2.07 -8.08 -16.53
C ASP A 161 -3.27 -7.18 -16.83
N THR A 162 -4.47 -7.74 -16.60
CA THR A 162 -5.75 -7.12 -16.90
C THR A 162 -5.84 -5.69 -16.37
N GLN A 163 -5.45 -5.48 -15.11
CA GLN A 163 -5.57 -4.18 -14.47
C GLN A 163 -4.70 -3.11 -15.14
N ARG A 164 -3.47 -3.46 -15.52
CA ARG A 164 -2.57 -2.52 -16.19
C ARG A 164 -2.95 -2.28 -17.63
N VAL A 165 -3.43 -3.30 -18.33
CA VAL A 165 -3.93 -3.15 -19.71
C VAL A 165 -5.13 -2.22 -19.74
N ILE A 166 -6.15 -2.45 -18.89
CA ILE A 166 -7.33 -1.58 -18.77
C ILE A 166 -6.90 -0.15 -18.46
N ARG A 167 -6.02 0.04 -17.46
CA ARG A 167 -5.59 1.39 -17.08
C ARG A 167 -4.82 2.11 -18.18
N ALA A 168 -3.98 1.42 -18.92
CA ALA A 168 -3.24 2.00 -20.04
C ALA A 168 -4.19 2.45 -21.17
N LEU A 169 -5.15 1.61 -21.55
CA LEU A 169 -6.17 1.95 -22.54
C LEU A 169 -7.04 3.13 -22.08
N GLU A 170 -7.44 3.13 -20.81
CA GLU A 170 -8.22 4.24 -20.21
C GLU A 170 -7.44 5.57 -20.29
N ILE A 171 -6.14 5.57 -19.93
CA ILE A 171 -5.30 6.78 -20.01
C ILE A 171 -5.19 7.26 -21.45
N ILE A 172 -4.99 6.38 -22.42
CA ILE A 172 -4.90 6.74 -23.83
C ILE A 172 -6.22 7.33 -24.33
N HIS A 173 -7.37 6.69 -23.99
CA HIS A 173 -8.70 7.14 -24.35
C HIS A 173 -8.97 8.57 -23.83
N LEU A 174 -8.75 8.78 -22.55
CA LEU A 174 -9.02 10.07 -21.89
C LEU A 174 -8.03 11.15 -22.32
N SER A 175 -6.74 10.81 -22.55
CA SER A 175 -5.74 11.77 -23.03
C SER A 175 -5.98 12.18 -24.48
N SER A 176 -6.59 11.32 -25.29
CA SER A 176 -6.98 11.65 -26.67
C SER A 176 -8.14 12.64 -26.70
N SER A 177 -8.99 12.63 -25.65
CA SER A 177 -10.10 13.55 -25.50
C SER A 177 -9.72 14.91 -24.93
N ASP A 178 -8.56 15.02 -24.26
CA ASP A 178 -7.99 16.27 -23.74
C ASP A 178 -6.51 16.45 -24.13
N PRO A 179 -6.25 17.09 -25.29
CA PRO A 179 -4.89 17.31 -25.79
C PRO A 179 -4.00 18.20 -24.91
N GLN A 180 -4.58 18.88 -23.89
CA GLN A 180 -3.84 19.74 -22.96
C GLN A 180 -3.30 18.98 -21.73
N SER A 181 -3.58 17.70 -21.58
CA SER A 181 -3.00 16.89 -20.50
C SER A 181 -1.50 16.68 -20.74
N ASN A 182 -0.68 17.49 -20.09
CA ASN A 182 0.78 17.36 -20.12
C ASN A 182 1.21 16.07 -19.41
N LYS A 183 1.57 15.04 -20.17
CA LYS A 183 2.05 13.73 -19.64
C LYS A 183 3.25 13.85 -18.70
N ASN A 184 3.93 14.98 -18.65
CA ASN A 184 5.13 15.24 -17.83
C ASN A 184 4.85 16.10 -16.59
N GLU A 185 3.62 16.56 -16.40
CA GLU A 185 3.26 17.36 -15.23
C GLU A 185 3.01 16.45 -14.03
N LEU A 186 3.54 16.81 -12.86
CA LEU A 186 3.34 16.04 -11.63
C LEU A 186 2.21 16.65 -10.80
N THR A 187 1.21 15.86 -10.46
CA THR A 187 0.17 16.24 -9.49
C THR A 187 0.76 16.37 -8.08
N SER A 188 1.81 15.60 -7.78
CA SER A 188 2.51 15.62 -6.51
C SER A 188 4.02 15.54 -6.77
N ALA A 189 4.76 16.52 -6.24
CA ALA A 189 6.22 16.55 -6.36
C ALA A 189 6.88 15.41 -5.54
N PRO A 190 8.05 14.91 -5.97
CA PRO A 190 8.83 13.98 -5.18
C PRO A 190 9.15 14.55 -3.79
N LEU A 191 8.98 13.74 -2.73
CA LEU A 191 9.32 14.18 -1.37
C LEU A 191 10.79 14.62 -1.26
N ALA A 192 11.69 14.00 -2.02
CA ALA A 192 13.11 14.35 -2.04
C ALA A 192 13.41 15.79 -2.49
N ASP A 193 12.45 16.46 -3.14
CA ASP A 193 12.61 17.87 -3.54
C ASP A 193 12.60 18.81 -2.32
N LYS A 194 11.76 18.49 -1.33
CA LYS A 194 11.59 19.30 -0.11
C LYS A 194 12.31 18.71 1.12
N TYR A 195 12.48 17.39 1.20
CA TYR A 195 12.88 16.66 2.40
C TYR A 195 14.11 15.79 2.19
N THR A 196 14.82 15.47 3.29
CA THR A 196 15.85 14.44 3.31
C THR A 196 15.20 13.10 3.64
N LEU A 197 15.22 12.16 2.70
CA LEU A 197 14.62 10.84 2.89
C LEU A 197 15.62 9.87 3.53
N HIS A 198 15.29 9.37 4.71
CA HIS A 198 16.00 8.29 5.40
C HIS A 198 15.21 6.99 5.20
N GLN A 199 15.74 6.05 4.40
CA GLN A 199 14.99 4.90 3.94
C GLN A 199 15.53 3.62 4.59
N TYR A 200 14.69 2.98 5.41
CA TYR A 200 14.96 1.74 6.13
C TYR A 200 14.03 0.63 5.65
N GLY A 201 14.56 -0.57 5.51
CA GLY A 201 13.78 -1.73 5.12
C GLY A 201 14.01 -2.90 6.07
N ILE A 202 12.93 -3.50 6.60
CA ILE A 202 13.04 -4.80 7.25
C ILE A 202 12.91 -5.85 6.16
N PHE A 203 14.01 -6.56 5.93
CA PHE A 203 14.07 -7.60 4.91
C PHE A 203 14.53 -8.90 5.55
N PRO A 204 13.60 -9.83 5.87
CA PRO A 204 13.95 -11.10 6.50
C PRO A 204 14.91 -11.90 5.62
N MET A 205 16.08 -12.23 6.14
CA MET A 205 17.11 -13.00 5.44
C MET A 205 16.63 -14.46 5.25
N GLU A 206 15.94 -15.01 6.24
CA GLU A 206 15.37 -16.34 6.18
C GLU A 206 13.91 -16.34 5.73
N ARG A 207 13.68 -16.84 4.51
CA ARG A 207 12.32 -16.98 3.97
C ARG A 207 11.41 -17.87 4.83
N ALA A 208 11.97 -18.92 5.43
CA ALA A 208 11.21 -19.84 6.29
C ALA A 208 10.64 -19.13 7.51
N LEU A 209 11.42 -18.25 8.14
CA LEU A 209 10.97 -17.47 9.29
C LEU A 209 9.81 -16.52 8.91
N LEU A 210 9.90 -15.84 7.78
CA LEU A 210 8.81 -15.00 7.27
C LEU A 210 7.54 -15.81 7.01
N HIS A 211 7.67 -17.00 6.41
CA HIS A 211 6.54 -17.88 6.14
C HIS A 211 5.86 -18.38 7.41
N SER A 212 6.65 -18.75 8.43
CA SER A 212 6.11 -19.16 9.75
C SER A 212 5.37 -18.00 10.43
N ARG A 213 5.92 -16.78 10.41
CA ARG A 213 5.25 -15.59 10.96
C ARG A 213 3.95 -15.26 10.22
N ILE A 214 3.93 -15.41 8.89
CA ILE A 214 2.71 -15.22 8.10
C ILE A 214 1.66 -16.25 8.49
N GLU A 215 2.05 -17.52 8.67
CA GLU A 215 1.15 -18.61 9.04
C GLU A 215 0.56 -18.42 10.44
N ASN A 216 1.39 -18.10 11.43
CA ASN A 216 0.93 -17.80 12.80
C ASN A 216 -0.06 -16.63 12.80
N ARG A 217 0.27 -15.54 12.09
CA ARG A 217 -0.65 -14.40 11.94
C ARG A 217 -1.95 -14.81 11.26
N GLN A 218 -1.91 -15.68 10.25
CA GLN A 218 -3.13 -16.14 9.58
C GLN A 218 -4.04 -16.93 10.53
N HIS A 219 -3.47 -17.76 11.42
CA HIS A 219 -4.24 -18.41 12.46
C HIS A 219 -4.90 -17.40 13.41
N GLU A 220 -4.15 -16.36 13.82
CA GLU A 220 -4.68 -15.29 14.68
C GLU A 220 -5.83 -14.53 14.00
N LEU A 221 -5.73 -14.20 12.71
CA LEU A 221 -6.77 -13.48 11.98
C LEU A 221 -8.05 -14.32 11.84
N ILE A 222 -7.93 -15.60 11.50
CA ILE A 222 -9.10 -16.49 11.40
C ILE A 222 -9.75 -16.68 12.78
N ALA A 223 -8.96 -17.01 13.81
CA ALA A 223 -9.47 -17.16 15.16
C ALA A 223 -10.02 -15.84 15.75
N GLY A 224 -9.54 -14.71 15.27
CA GLY A 224 -9.98 -13.38 15.67
C GLY A 224 -11.29 -12.93 15.02
N GLY A 225 -11.88 -13.71 14.10
CA GLY A 225 -13.18 -13.41 13.49
C GLY A 225 -13.08 -12.68 12.16
N LEU A 226 -12.10 -13.05 11.31
CA LEU A 226 -11.97 -12.46 9.97
C LEU A 226 -13.24 -12.57 9.13
N LEU A 227 -13.90 -13.74 9.16
CA LEU A 227 -15.10 -13.96 8.36
C LEU A 227 -16.27 -13.13 8.89
N GLU A 228 -16.43 -13.07 10.20
CA GLU A 228 -17.44 -12.29 10.89
C GLU A 228 -17.26 -10.78 10.61
N GLU A 229 -16.01 -10.28 10.66
CA GLU A 229 -15.73 -8.88 10.31
C GLU A 229 -16.22 -8.57 8.89
N VAL A 230 -15.90 -9.40 7.90
CA VAL A 230 -16.32 -9.15 6.51
C VAL A 230 -17.84 -9.29 6.35
N GLN A 231 -18.48 -10.23 7.06
CA GLN A 231 -19.94 -10.35 7.07
C GLN A 231 -20.63 -9.10 7.64
N GLU A 232 -20.09 -8.52 8.70
CA GLU A 232 -20.61 -7.30 9.29
C GLU A 232 -20.44 -6.10 8.34
N LEU A 233 -19.25 -5.99 7.72
CA LEU A 233 -18.98 -4.93 6.75
C LEU A 233 -19.89 -5.01 5.52
N THR A 234 -20.12 -6.21 4.99
CA THR A 234 -21.02 -6.41 3.83
C THR A 234 -22.49 -6.22 4.17
N LYS A 235 -22.90 -6.38 5.44
CA LYS A 235 -24.26 -6.03 5.89
C LYS A 235 -24.44 -4.51 6.06
N LYS A 236 -23.38 -3.83 6.51
CA LYS A 236 -23.42 -2.37 6.76
C LYS A 236 -23.31 -1.56 5.47
N TYR A 237 -22.51 -2.04 4.52
CA TYR A 237 -22.22 -1.36 3.27
C TYR A 237 -22.57 -2.25 2.07
N ASP A 238 -23.08 -1.65 1.01
CA ASP A 238 -23.33 -2.36 -0.27
C ASP A 238 -22.01 -2.52 -1.03
N LEU A 239 -21.19 -3.52 -0.61
CA LEU A 239 -19.86 -3.74 -1.14
C LEU A 239 -19.89 -4.77 -2.27
N SER A 240 -19.41 -4.37 -3.43
CA SER A 240 -19.15 -5.27 -4.55
C SER A 240 -17.74 -5.86 -4.51
N SER A 241 -17.51 -6.90 -5.31
CA SER A 241 -16.17 -7.47 -5.55
C SER A 241 -15.17 -6.45 -6.11
N ASP A 242 -15.67 -5.32 -6.67
CA ASP A 242 -14.84 -4.27 -7.25
C ASP A 242 -14.33 -3.27 -6.23
N HIS A 243 -14.93 -3.22 -5.05
CA HIS A 243 -14.45 -2.35 -3.99
C HIS A 243 -12.98 -2.66 -3.64
N PRO A 244 -12.09 -1.65 -3.50
CA PRO A 244 -10.65 -1.85 -3.26
C PRO A 244 -10.34 -2.77 -2.08
N VAL A 245 -11.11 -2.66 -0.98
CA VAL A 245 -10.94 -3.53 0.20
C VAL A 245 -11.29 -4.97 -0.14
N MET A 246 -12.35 -5.23 -0.93
CA MET A 246 -12.74 -6.59 -1.32
C MET A 246 -11.75 -7.24 -2.31
N LYS A 247 -10.85 -6.46 -2.89
CA LYS A 247 -9.71 -6.97 -3.68
C LYS A 247 -8.46 -7.24 -2.82
N ALA A 248 -8.43 -6.75 -1.60
CA ALA A 248 -7.29 -6.93 -0.70
C ALA A 248 -7.19 -8.36 -0.16
N VAL A 249 -5.96 -8.77 0.17
CA VAL A 249 -5.70 -10.09 0.76
C VAL A 249 -6.44 -10.20 2.10
N ASN A 250 -6.92 -11.39 2.42
CA ASN A 250 -7.83 -11.77 3.49
C ASN A 250 -9.29 -11.34 3.22
N TYR A 251 -9.55 -10.08 2.94
CA TYR A 251 -10.90 -9.58 2.62
C TYR A 251 -11.48 -10.27 1.41
N ARG A 252 -10.71 -10.37 0.33
CA ARG A 252 -11.14 -11.06 -0.89
C ARG A 252 -11.53 -12.51 -0.62
N GLN A 253 -10.72 -13.25 0.15
CA GLN A 253 -10.99 -14.66 0.42
C GLN A 253 -12.23 -14.84 1.31
N ALA A 254 -12.38 -14.00 2.35
CA ALA A 254 -13.57 -14.01 3.20
C ALA A 254 -14.83 -13.62 2.42
N PHE A 255 -14.74 -12.62 1.54
CA PHE A 255 -15.84 -12.21 0.66
C PHE A 255 -16.25 -13.32 -0.32
N MET A 256 -15.29 -14.07 -0.87
CA MET A 256 -15.60 -15.27 -1.70
C MET A 256 -16.32 -16.36 -0.91
N VAL A 257 -16.03 -16.53 0.39
CA VAL A 257 -16.79 -17.46 1.25
C VAL A 257 -18.24 -16.98 1.42
N ILE A 258 -18.45 -15.69 1.68
CA ILE A 258 -19.76 -15.09 1.86
C ILE A 258 -20.62 -15.26 0.60
N ASN A 259 -20.01 -15.13 -0.58
CA ASN A 259 -20.69 -15.27 -1.86
C ASN A 259 -20.85 -16.74 -2.32
N GLY A 260 -20.37 -17.73 -1.55
CA GLY A 260 -20.45 -19.14 -1.90
C GLY A 260 -19.46 -19.58 -2.99
N GLU A 261 -18.47 -18.75 -3.34
CA GLU A 261 -17.42 -19.04 -4.33
C GLU A 261 -16.27 -19.86 -3.73
N LEU A 262 -16.13 -19.83 -2.41
CA LEU A 262 -15.11 -20.56 -1.64
C LEU A 262 -15.76 -21.23 -0.44
N ARG A 263 -15.35 -22.47 -0.12
CA ARG A 263 -15.79 -23.13 1.10
C ARG A 263 -15.08 -22.49 2.31
N GLU A 264 -15.76 -22.40 3.42
CA GLU A 264 -15.20 -21.87 4.66
C GLU A 264 -13.95 -22.63 5.12
N ASP A 265 -13.97 -23.96 5.02
CA ASP A 265 -12.80 -24.82 5.34
C ASP A 265 -11.53 -24.45 4.55
N ASP A 266 -11.70 -23.91 3.33
CA ASP A 266 -10.58 -23.54 2.44
C ASP A 266 -10.08 -22.10 2.70
N LEU A 267 -10.78 -21.30 3.54
CA LEU A 267 -10.46 -19.89 3.79
C LEU A 267 -9.03 -19.70 4.31
N PHE A 268 -8.62 -20.50 5.29
CA PHE A 268 -7.27 -20.42 5.87
C PHE A 268 -6.19 -20.60 4.82
N GLU A 269 -6.25 -21.70 4.07
CA GLU A 269 -5.20 -22.04 3.09
C GLU A 269 -5.15 -21.04 1.94
N LYS A 270 -6.31 -20.58 1.44
CA LYS A 270 -6.38 -19.59 0.37
C LYS A 270 -5.87 -18.22 0.81
N SER A 271 -6.19 -17.79 2.02
CA SER A 271 -5.69 -16.54 2.60
C SER A 271 -4.19 -16.62 2.89
N LEU A 272 -3.72 -17.74 3.44
CA LEU A 272 -2.29 -17.99 3.67
C LEU A 272 -1.49 -17.93 2.38
N TYR A 273 -1.96 -18.61 1.34
CA TYR A 273 -1.31 -18.57 0.03
C TYR A 273 -1.28 -17.15 -0.55
N ALA A 274 -2.39 -16.43 -0.51
CA ALA A 274 -2.48 -15.06 -1.02
C ALA A 274 -1.54 -14.11 -0.25
N THR A 275 -1.43 -14.25 1.08
CA THR A 275 -0.53 -13.48 1.94
C THR A 275 0.93 -13.78 1.63
N ARG A 276 1.30 -15.05 1.42
CA ARG A 276 2.65 -15.43 0.99
C ARG A 276 3.01 -14.83 -0.38
N GLN A 277 2.04 -14.78 -1.32
CA GLN A 277 2.24 -14.12 -2.62
C GLN A 277 2.38 -12.59 -2.48
N LEU A 278 1.61 -11.96 -1.60
CA LEU A 278 1.77 -10.55 -1.27
C LEU A 278 3.18 -10.28 -0.72
N ALA A 279 3.62 -11.03 0.28
CA ALA A 279 4.96 -10.90 0.85
C ALA A 279 6.07 -11.08 -0.21
N LYS A 280 5.91 -12.07 -1.11
CA LYS A 280 6.85 -12.26 -2.23
C LYS A 280 6.94 -11.04 -3.13
N ARG A 281 5.81 -10.42 -3.49
CA ARG A 281 5.79 -9.18 -4.29
C ARG A 281 6.47 -8.02 -3.54
N GLN A 282 6.19 -7.86 -2.25
CA GLN A 282 6.81 -6.83 -1.41
C GLN A 282 8.34 -7.02 -1.33
N CYS A 283 8.80 -8.25 -1.13
CA CYS A 283 10.24 -8.57 -1.16
C CYS A 283 10.89 -8.27 -2.51
N THR A 284 10.17 -8.49 -3.62
CA THR A 284 10.67 -8.14 -4.96
C THR A 284 10.86 -6.64 -5.11
N TRP A 285 9.92 -5.84 -4.63
CA TRP A 285 10.03 -4.39 -4.59
C TRP A 285 11.24 -3.92 -3.76
N ILE A 286 11.41 -4.48 -2.56
CA ILE A 286 12.51 -4.13 -1.64
C ILE A 286 13.87 -4.41 -2.28
N ARG A 287 14.03 -5.55 -2.98
CA ARG A 287 15.29 -5.88 -3.67
C ARG A 287 15.67 -4.89 -4.77
N GLY A 288 14.68 -4.32 -5.45
CA GLY A 288 14.88 -3.31 -6.50
C GLY A 288 14.86 -1.86 -5.98
N TRP A 289 14.75 -1.66 -4.66
CA TRP A 289 14.59 -0.33 -4.10
C TRP A 289 15.93 0.39 -3.92
N GLU A 290 16.11 1.49 -4.60
CA GLU A 290 17.34 2.28 -4.55
C GLU A 290 17.49 3.04 -3.22
N ASN A 291 18.71 3.06 -2.70
CA ASN A 291 19.10 3.76 -1.47
C ASN A 291 18.38 3.28 -0.20
N LEU A 292 17.88 2.05 -0.19
CA LEU A 292 17.27 1.43 0.97
C LEU A 292 18.34 0.76 1.85
N GLN A 293 18.35 1.10 3.12
CA GLN A 293 19.18 0.41 4.11
C GLN A 293 18.37 -0.75 4.68
N THR A 294 18.75 -1.97 4.35
CA THR A 294 18.02 -3.17 4.76
C THR A 294 18.64 -3.80 5.98
N TYR A 295 17.79 -4.28 6.87
CA TYR A 295 18.13 -4.94 8.12
C TYR A 295 17.27 -6.18 8.30
N ASP A 296 17.77 -7.19 9.01
CA ASP A 296 16.90 -8.25 9.53
C ASP A 296 16.14 -7.74 10.76
N VAL A 297 15.12 -8.46 11.16
CA VAL A 297 14.23 -8.05 12.26
C VAL A 297 14.93 -7.98 13.61
N ASP A 298 15.98 -8.76 13.83
CA ASP A 298 16.80 -8.79 15.04
C ASP A 298 17.91 -7.70 15.04
N GLU A 299 18.13 -7.00 13.92
CA GLU A 299 19.11 -5.91 13.80
C GLU A 299 18.56 -4.53 14.21
N PHE A 300 17.50 -4.48 15.01
CA PHE A 300 16.85 -3.25 15.48
C PHE A 300 17.85 -2.24 16.10
N ASP A 301 18.76 -2.72 16.94
CA ASP A 301 19.76 -1.85 17.60
C ASP A 301 20.73 -1.21 16.61
N GLN A 302 21.13 -1.94 15.57
CA GLN A 302 22.00 -1.43 14.51
C GLN A 302 21.27 -0.36 13.69
N ALA A 303 20.03 -0.63 13.27
CA ALA A 303 19.19 0.33 12.56
C ALA A 303 18.96 1.59 13.41
N THR A 304 18.70 1.43 14.70
CA THR A 304 18.49 2.53 15.64
C THR A 304 19.73 3.39 15.83
N LYS A 305 20.91 2.78 15.96
CA LYS A 305 22.20 3.53 16.00
C LYS A 305 22.43 4.33 14.73
N HIS A 306 22.05 3.77 13.58
CA HIS A 306 22.17 4.46 12.31
C HIS A 306 21.19 5.64 12.22
N LEU A 307 19.93 5.43 12.57
CA LEU A 307 18.90 6.48 12.60
C LEU A 307 19.32 7.64 13.53
N LYS A 308 19.84 7.36 14.71
CA LYS A 308 20.37 8.39 15.64
C LYS A 308 21.43 9.27 15.00
N LYS A 309 22.36 8.70 14.24
CA LYS A 309 23.41 9.47 13.56
C LYS A 309 22.86 10.39 12.46
N GLN A 310 21.78 9.97 11.81
CA GLN A 310 21.19 10.72 10.70
C GLN A 310 20.26 11.85 11.16
N LEU A 311 19.55 11.65 12.26
CA LEU A 311 18.54 12.62 12.72
C LEU A 311 19.13 13.74 13.58
N ASN A 312 20.38 13.61 14.09
CA ASN A 312 21.01 14.59 14.98
C ASN A 312 20.03 15.10 16.07
N PHE A 313 19.17 14.25 16.58
CA PHE A 313 18.36 14.61 17.75
C PHE A 313 19.30 14.72 18.96
N ALA A 314 19.63 15.96 19.31
CA ALA A 314 20.29 16.29 20.55
C ALA A 314 19.34 16.03 21.74
#